data_082780021b5febb9565ee35f410fb517
#
_entry.id   082780021b5febb9565ee35f410fb517
#
_cell.length_a   1.000
_cell.length_b   1.000
_cell.length_c   1.000
_cell.angle_alpha   90.00
_cell.angle_beta   90.00
_cell.angle_gamma   90.00
#
_symmetry.space_group_name_H-M   'P 1'
#
loop_
_entity.id
_entity.type
_entity.pdbx_description
1 polymer ?
#
loop_
_entity_poly.entity_id
_entity_poly.type
_entity_poly.pdbx_seq_one_letter_code
_entity_poly.pdbx_strand_id
1 'polypeptide(L)'
;MRKPDIVAYGGTMLKTGKSPADDYSLMLAAGNRLACEAGTSFTAPVIAGDLAQISMAIPNRDIFLAKTLLYHGTDLPIDAGKNKVRRDEAAFYGDLYGRGLPRIEESMYSTANKVTFLHSGTMNKKHKQHVKFLLPKVCDDMDMSKRKAKIKVTVTCVTQSPIDSEKGTDYLQAYVNASIHSINGTGKMVSSNPSETDGRKKWDTCFHFETPYSSFQSGDWEIWLELHSRYDVTDEQDIAYSLAITVEDLTQELNLYDSIVAEAQGRFPAVQMVRLPVRT
;
A
#
# COMPACT_ATOMS: atom_id res chain seq x y z
N MET A 1 1.80 -13.21 11.49
CA MET A 1 2.21 -11.87 11.02
C MET A 1 3.53 -11.99 10.30
N ARG A 2 3.71 -11.27 9.20
CA ARG A 2 4.99 -11.22 8.46
C ARG A 2 5.96 -10.29 9.17
N LYS A 3 7.25 -10.65 9.19
CA LYS A 3 8.39 -9.81 9.57
C LYS A 3 9.57 -10.14 8.66
N PRO A 4 10.35 -9.14 8.21
CA PRO A 4 10.19 -7.71 8.50
C PRO A 4 8.91 -7.13 7.87
N ASP A 5 8.44 -5.95 8.32
CA ASP A 5 7.34 -5.24 7.66
C ASP A 5 7.80 -4.66 6.32
N ILE A 6 8.95 -4.01 6.32
CA ILE A 6 9.64 -3.39 5.18
C ILE A 6 11.15 -3.56 5.35
N VAL A 7 11.89 -3.32 4.29
CA VAL A 7 13.35 -3.28 4.30
C VAL A 7 13.86 -1.92 3.79
N ALA A 8 15.08 -1.60 4.11
CA ALA A 8 15.77 -0.44 3.56
C ALA A 8 17.28 -0.69 3.50
N TYR A 9 18.00 0.12 2.74
CA TYR A 9 19.44 -0.03 2.60
C TYR A 9 20.14 0.29 3.92
N GLY A 10 20.73 -0.72 4.53
CA GLY A 10 21.46 -0.64 5.79
C GLY A 10 23.00 -0.74 5.64
N GLY A 11 23.48 -0.74 4.40
CA GLY A 11 24.89 -1.03 4.10
C GLY A 11 25.19 -2.54 4.14
N THR A 12 26.36 -2.93 3.68
CA THR A 12 26.84 -4.31 3.67
C THR A 12 28.24 -4.36 4.25
N MET A 13 28.45 -5.22 5.24
CA MET A 13 29.78 -5.57 5.71
C MET A 13 30.26 -6.81 4.94
N LEU A 14 31.07 -6.60 3.91
CA LEU A 14 31.75 -7.71 3.24
C LEU A 14 32.91 -8.21 4.11
N LYS A 15 32.89 -9.46 4.52
CA LYS A 15 34.00 -10.14 5.22
C LYS A 15 35.13 -10.43 4.24
N THR A 16 35.77 -9.42 3.71
CA THR A 16 36.97 -9.60 2.85
C THR A 16 38.27 -9.45 3.60
N GLY A 17 38.25 -9.24 4.92
CA GLY A 17 39.43 -8.95 5.73
C GLY A 17 40.06 -7.59 5.46
N LYS A 18 39.46 -6.79 4.59
CA LYS A 18 39.78 -5.39 4.28
C LYS A 18 38.58 -4.52 4.59
N SER A 19 38.79 -3.22 4.69
CA SER A 19 37.72 -2.22 4.93
C SER A 19 36.45 -2.52 4.15
N PRO A 20 35.24 -2.17 4.68
CA PRO A 20 34.00 -2.29 3.95
C PRO A 20 34.17 -1.74 2.54
N ALA A 21 33.67 -2.46 1.52
CA ALA A 21 33.73 -1.96 0.17
C ALA A 21 32.92 -0.64 0.11
N ASP A 22 33.54 0.43 -0.35
CA ASP A 22 33.02 1.79 -0.31
C ASP A 22 31.63 1.95 -0.97
N ASP A 23 31.28 1.05 -1.87
CA ASP A 23 30.05 1.10 -2.65
C ASP A 23 28.78 0.61 -1.90
N TYR A 24 28.92 -0.01 -0.72
CA TYR A 24 27.80 -0.67 -0.03
C TYR A 24 27.63 -0.23 1.43
N SER A 25 28.42 0.72 1.90
CA SER A 25 28.35 1.24 3.25
C SER A 25 27.48 2.50 3.33
N LEU A 26 26.83 2.69 4.48
CA LEU A 26 26.19 3.98 4.79
C LEU A 26 27.26 4.97 5.20
N MET A 27 27.20 6.17 4.63
CA MET A 27 28.06 7.28 5.04
C MET A 27 27.40 8.06 6.17
N LEU A 28 28.02 8.09 7.31
CA LEU A 28 27.55 8.77 8.51
C LEU A 28 28.41 10.01 8.78
N ALA A 29 27.77 11.10 9.13
CA ALA A 29 28.44 12.31 9.58
C ALA A 29 28.34 12.42 11.10
N ALA A 30 29.51 12.52 11.77
CA ALA A 30 29.60 12.73 13.22
C ALA A 30 30.57 13.90 13.49
N GLY A 31 30.02 15.06 13.78
CA GLY A 31 30.80 16.30 13.89
C GLY A 31 31.49 16.60 12.55
N ASN A 32 32.84 16.71 12.57
CA ASN A 32 33.65 17.02 11.39
C ASN A 32 34.19 15.74 10.69
N ARG A 33 33.69 14.57 11.02
CA ARG A 33 34.17 13.29 10.48
C ARG A 33 33.08 12.57 9.71
N LEU A 34 33.47 11.92 8.63
CA LEU A 34 32.66 10.96 7.91
C LEU A 34 33.16 9.55 8.26
N ALA A 35 32.23 8.64 8.50
CA ALA A 35 32.50 7.23 8.72
C ALA A 35 31.61 6.39 7.82
N CYS A 36 32.13 5.26 7.35
CA CYS A 36 31.36 4.27 6.61
C CYS A 36 30.99 3.13 7.56
N GLU A 37 29.70 2.87 7.69
CA GLU A 37 29.18 1.84 8.61
C GLU A 37 28.01 1.09 7.95
N ALA A 38 27.67 -0.05 8.51
CA ALA A 38 26.51 -0.84 8.09
C ALA A 38 25.72 -1.30 9.31
N GLY A 39 24.38 -1.20 9.21
CA GLY A 39 23.50 -1.68 10.27
C GLY A 39 22.09 -1.13 10.17
N THR A 40 21.13 -1.93 10.61
CA THR A 40 19.71 -1.55 10.68
C THR A 40 19.47 -0.40 11.66
N SER A 41 20.37 -0.22 12.65
CA SER A 41 20.31 0.91 13.59
C SER A 41 20.46 2.28 12.92
N PHE A 42 21.11 2.34 11.77
CA PHE A 42 21.25 3.57 10.99
C PHE A 42 20.11 3.78 10.01
N THR A 43 19.44 2.70 9.59
CA THR A 43 18.34 2.75 8.64
C THR A 43 17.01 3.07 9.32
N ALA A 44 16.81 2.59 10.54
CA ALA A 44 15.55 2.82 11.27
C ALA A 44 15.20 4.30 11.45
N PRO A 45 16.16 5.21 11.80
CA PRO A 45 15.88 6.65 11.84
C PRO A 45 15.52 7.26 10.48
N VAL A 46 16.07 6.74 9.38
CA VAL A 46 15.72 7.20 8.02
C VAL A 46 14.26 6.88 7.76
N ILE A 47 13.83 5.64 7.98
CA ILE A 47 12.42 5.24 7.82
C ILE A 47 11.50 6.02 8.76
N ALA A 48 11.94 6.34 9.99
CA ALA A 48 11.17 7.19 10.89
C ALA A 48 11.03 8.63 10.35
N GLY A 49 12.07 9.15 9.71
CA GLY A 49 12.04 10.43 9.00
C GLY A 49 11.06 10.41 7.81
N ASP A 50 11.10 9.35 7.03
CA ASP A 50 10.19 9.13 5.91
C ASP A 50 8.72 9.10 6.37
N LEU A 51 8.45 8.36 7.44
CA LEU A 51 7.13 8.28 8.04
C LEU A 51 6.65 9.65 8.56
N ALA A 52 7.55 10.43 9.15
CA ALA A 52 7.25 11.79 9.60
C ALA A 52 6.94 12.72 8.40
N GLN A 53 7.70 12.64 7.30
CA GLN A 53 7.42 13.42 6.09
C GLN A 53 6.05 13.08 5.51
N ILE A 54 5.72 11.79 5.37
CA ILE A 54 4.39 11.37 4.90
C ILE A 54 3.32 11.90 5.85
N SER A 55 3.49 11.76 7.18
CA SER A 55 2.53 12.25 8.17
C SER A 55 2.29 13.76 8.06
N MET A 56 3.33 14.55 7.77
CA MET A 56 3.19 16.00 7.58
C MET A 56 2.42 16.37 6.31
N ALA A 57 2.40 15.51 5.31
CA ALA A 57 1.75 15.74 4.02
C ALA A 57 0.24 15.39 4.03
N ILE A 58 -0.20 14.58 5.01
CA ILE A 58 -1.60 14.15 5.09
C ILE A 58 -2.41 14.99 6.11
N PRO A 59 -3.74 15.08 5.94
CA PRO A 59 -4.60 15.77 6.91
C PRO A 59 -4.47 15.18 8.31
N ASN A 60 -4.58 16.05 9.32
CA ASN A 60 -4.52 15.70 10.74
C ASN A 60 -3.20 15.04 11.20
N ARG A 61 -2.20 14.95 10.33
CA ARG A 61 -0.89 14.30 10.62
C ARG A 61 -1.06 12.90 11.20
N ASP A 62 -2.03 12.16 10.68
CA ASP A 62 -2.36 10.80 11.14
C ASP A 62 -1.20 9.84 10.82
N ILE A 63 -0.48 9.43 11.86
CA ILE A 63 0.67 8.52 11.75
C ILE A 63 0.25 7.12 11.27
N PHE A 64 -0.98 6.72 11.55
CA PHE A 64 -1.48 5.42 11.12
C PHE A 64 -1.78 5.39 9.62
N LEU A 65 -2.39 6.46 9.08
CA LEU A 65 -2.49 6.67 7.63
C LEU A 65 -1.13 6.81 6.96
N ALA A 66 -0.18 7.51 7.61
CA ALA A 66 1.18 7.62 7.10
C ALA A 66 1.86 6.26 6.98
N LYS A 67 1.69 5.38 7.97
CA LYS A 67 2.18 4.01 7.92
C LYS A 67 1.55 3.23 6.76
N THR A 68 0.25 3.42 6.52
CA THR A 68 -0.43 2.77 5.40
C THR A 68 0.12 3.23 4.06
N LEU A 69 0.36 4.53 3.89
CA LEU A 69 0.99 5.08 2.69
C LEU A 69 2.43 4.60 2.51
N LEU A 70 3.20 4.53 3.58
CA LEU A 70 4.55 3.98 3.53
C LEU A 70 4.56 2.55 2.98
N TYR A 71 3.61 1.71 3.43
CA TYR A 71 3.46 0.35 2.92
C TYR A 71 2.89 0.29 1.51
N HIS A 72 2.03 1.25 1.16
CA HIS A 72 1.39 1.33 -0.15
C HIS A 72 2.38 1.61 -1.29
N GLY A 73 3.38 2.42 -1.03
CA GLY A 73 4.44 2.76 -1.97
C GLY A 73 5.69 1.89 -1.88
N THR A 74 5.59 0.64 -1.40
CA THR A 74 6.73 -0.28 -1.35
C THR A 74 6.86 -1.11 -2.61
N ASP A 75 8.11 -1.36 -3.02
CA ASP A 75 8.45 -2.31 -4.08
C ASP A 75 9.42 -3.38 -3.57
N LEU A 76 9.23 -4.60 -4.01
CA LEU A 76 10.22 -5.65 -3.76
C LEU A 76 11.53 -5.30 -4.46
N PRO A 77 12.68 -5.42 -3.78
CA PRO A 77 14.00 -5.13 -4.36
C PRO A 77 14.46 -6.26 -5.30
N ILE A 78 13.59 -6.65 -6.20
CA ILE A 78 13.83 -7.69 -7.19
C ILE A 78 13.76 -6.99 -8.54
N ASP A 79 14.70 -7.34 -9.41
CA ASP A 79 14.74 -6.82 -10.78
C ASP A 79 13.47 -7.26 -11.54
N ALA A 80 12.37 -6.53 -11.30
CA ALA A 80 11.04 -6.79 -11.86
C ALA A 80 11.01 -6.65 -13.39
N GLY A 81 12.14 -6.27 -13.99
CA GLY A 81 12.25 -6.07 -15.44
C GLY A 81 12.20 -7.34 -16.26
N LYS A 82 12.37 -8.53 -15.71
CA LYS A 82 12.51 -9.76 -16.51
C LYS A 82 11.62 -10.93 -16.12
N ASN A 83 11.13 -11.05 -14.90
CA ASN A 83 10.27 -12.17 -14.51
C ASN A 83 9.19 -11.71 -13.56
N LYS A 84 7.92 -11.94 -13.91
CA LYS A 84 6.85 -11.98 -12.92
C LYS A 84 7.27 -12.96 -11.86
N VAL A 85 7.47 -12.47 -10.63
CA VAL A 85 7.77 -13.32 -9.47
C VAL A 85 6.71 -14.42 -9.43
N ARG A 86 7.14 -15.68 -9.49
CA ARG A 86 6.20 -16.81 -9.41
C ARG A 86 5.53 -16.80 -8.03
N ARG A 87 4.31 -17.30 -7.96
CA ARG A 87 3.51 -17.25 -6.72
C ARG A 87 4.19 -17.95 -5.53
N ASP A 88 4.95 -19.00 -5.79
CA ASP A 88 5.76 -19.73 -4.83
C ASP A 88 7.00 -18.92 -4.37
N GLU A 89 7.58 -18.14 -5.28
CA GLU A 89 8.70 -17.25 -4.99
C GLU A 89 8.24 -16.00 -4.23
N ALA A 90 7.03 -15.48 -4.51
CA ALA A 90 6.49 -14.30 -3.83
C ALA A 90 6.37 -14.50 -2.31
N ALA A 91 6.04 -15.71 -1.85
CA ALA A 91 5.98 -16.02 -0.43
C ALA A 91 7.38 -15.99 0.20
N PHE A 92 8.39 -16.53 -0.48
CA PHE A 92 9.78 -16.51 -0.03
C PHE A 92 10.33 -15.09 0.06
N TYR A 93 10.14 -14.30 -0.99
CA TYR A 93 10.58 -12.91 -1.00
C TYR A 93 9.85 -12.05 0.04
N GLY A 94 8.58 -12.32 0.24
CA GLY A 94 7.81 -11.66 1.28
C GLY A 94 8.28 -12.00 2.70
N ASP A 95 8.76 -13.22 2.96
CA ASP A 95 9.36 -13.59 4.25
C ASP A 95 10.75 -12.98 4.44
N LEU A 96 11.46 -12.67 3.35
CA LEU A 96 12.80 -12.09 3.38
C LEU A 96 12.79 -10.56 3.42
N TYR A 97 11.94 -9.94 2.60
CA TYR A 97 11.91 -8.49 2.38
C TYR A 97 10.65 -7.81 2.93
N GLY A 98 9.73 -8.55 3.53
CA GLY A 98 8.44 -7.99 3.91
C GLY A 98 7.67 -7.49 2.68
N ARG A 99 7.29 -6.21 2.73
CA ARG A 99 6.65 -5.53 1.59
C ARG A 99 7.64 -4.91 0.62
N GLY A 100 8.92 -4.91 0.96
CA GLY A 100 9.98 -4.36 0.14
C GLY A 100 10.48 -3.00 0.60
N LEU A 101 11.10 -2.27 -0.34
CA LEU A 101 11.68 -0.95 -0.14
C LEU A 101 10.59 0.13 -0.26
N PRO A 102 10.43 1.01 0.74
CA PRO A 102 9.52 2.15 0.62
C PRO A 102 10.05 3.15 -0.40
N ARG A 103 9.14 3.65 -1.24
CA ARG A 103 9.36 4.76 -2.16
C ARG A 103 8.51 5.94 -1.71
N ILE A 104 9.10 6.88 -0.99
CA ILE A 104 8.37 8.00 -0.40
C ILE A 104 7.65 8.83 -1.45
N GLU A 105 8.32 9.11 -2.56
CA GLU A 105 7.74 9.89 -3.64
C GLU A 105 6.48 9.24 -4.22
N GLU A 106 6.49 7.92 -4.37
CA GLU A 106 5.31 7.16 -4.82
C GLU A 106 4.16 7.20 -3.81
N SER A 107 4.50 7.27 -2.52
CA SER A 107 3.51 7.32 -1.43
C SER A 107 2.93 8.71 -1.21
N MET A 108 3.72 9.77 -1.46
CA MET A 108 3.36 11.14 -1.11
C MET A 108 2.67 11.91 -2.24
N TYR A 109 2.86 11.52 -3.50
CA TYR A 109 2.42 12.34 -4.62
C TYR A 109 1.42 11.61 -5.51
N SER A 110 0.30 12.28 -5.79
CA SER A 110 -0.50 11.99 -6.97
C SER A 110 0.15 12.66 -8.19
N THR A 111 -0.06 12.06 -9.36
CA THR A 111 0.36 12.62 -10.64
C THR A 111 -0.86 12.80 -11.52
N ALA A 112 -0.72 13.42 -12.70
CA ALA A 112 -1.84 13.57 -13.60
C ALA A 112 -2.54 12.22 -13.92
N ASN A 113 -1.77 11.14 -14.04
CA ASN A 113 -2.26 9.80 -14.38
C ASN A 113 -2.43 8.85 -13.19
N LYS A 114 -2.22 9.32 -11.94
CA LYS A 114 -2.29 8.50 -10.73
C LYS A 114 -2.90 9.27 -9.57
N VAL A 115 -3.95 8.72 -8.97
CA VAL A 115 -4.64 9.32 -7.82
C VAL A 115 -4.77 8.34 -6.68
N THR A 116 -4.43 8.80 -5.48
CA THR A 116 -4.55 8.01 -4.24
C THR A 116 -5.65 8.59 -3.36
N PHE A 117 -6.59 7.74 -2.97
CA PHE A 117 -7.64 8.00 -2.01
C PHE A 117 -7.24 7.44 -0.65
N LEU A 118 -7.49 8.19 0.42
CA LEU A 118 -7.23 7.78 1.79
C LEU A 118 -8.53 7.70 2.59
N HIS A 119 -8.62 6.69 3.41
CA HIS A 119 -9.73 6.51 4.33
C HIS A 119 -9.23 5.90 5.65
N SER A 120 -9.81 6.32 6.77
CA SER A 120 -9.57 5.71 8.08
C SER A 120 -10.89 5.59 8.85
N GLY A 121 -10.98 4.60 9.71
CA GLY A 121 -12.18 4.36 10.49
C GLY A 121 -11.99 3.21 11.47
N THR A 122 -13.09 2.76 12.02
CA THR A 122 -13.16 1.55 12.85
C THR A 122 -14.09 0.53 12.22
N MET A 123 -13.87 -0.73 12.49
CA MET A 123 -14.73 -1.84 12.07
C MET A 123 -14.83 -2.90 13.16
N ASN A 124 -15.92 -3.64 13.15
CA ASN A 124 -16.15 -4.80 14.02
C ASN A 124 -16.67 -5.98 13.20
N LYS A 125 -16.89 -7.12 13.84
CA LYS A 125 -17.36 -8.34 13.15
C LYS A 125 -18.79 -8.27 12.65
N LYS A 126 -19.61 -7.35 13.16
CA LYS A 126 -21.04 -7.26 12.81
C LYS A 126 -21.29 -6.67 11.42
N HIS A 127 -20.38 -5.79 10.95
CA HIS A 127 -20.60 -5.04 9.74
C HIS A 127 -19.38 -5.01 8.85
N LYS A 128 -19.59 -5.29 7.56
CA LYS A 128 -18.58 -5.01 6.52
C LYS A 128 -18.51 -3.52 6.27
N GLN A 129 -17.29 -3.01 6.05
CA GLN A 129 -17.09 -1.63 5.63
C GLN A 129 -17.06 -1.55 4.11
N HIS A 130 -17.86 -0.63 3.55
CA HIS A 130 -17.90 -0.37 2.12
C HIS A 130 -17.31 0.99 1.86
N VAL A 131 -16.12 1.04 1.29
CA VAL A 131 -15.42 2.28 0.96
C VAL A 131 -15.51 2.52 -0.53
N LYS A 132 -16.24 3.57 -0.91
CA LYS A 132 -16.44 3.96 -2.32
C LYS A 132 -15.29 4.84 -2.79
N PHE A 133 -14.91 4.65 -4.05
CA PHE A 133 -14.00 5.55 -4.78
C PHE A 133 -14.46 5.71 -6.23
N LEU A 134 -14.10 6.83 -6.83
CA LEU A 134 -14.55 7.18 -8.16
C LEU A 134 -13.53 6.73 -9.22
N LEU A 135 -14.02 5.99 -10.22
CA LEU A 135 -13.35 5.88 -11.51
C LEU A 135 -13.99 6.91 -12.46
N PRO A 136 -13.27 7.96 -12.92
CA PRO A 136 -13.87 9.08 -13.64
C PRO A 136 -14.29 8.69 -15.06
N LYS A 137 -15.24 9.44 -15.63
CA LYS A 137 -15.82 9.18 -16.95
C LYS A 137 -14.79 9.23 -18.08
N VAL A 138 -13.73 10.01 -17.94
CA VAL A 138 -12.64 10.07 -18.92
C VAL A 138 -12.03 8.68 -19.20
N CYS A 139 -12.17 7.74 -18.29
CA CYS A 139 -11.71 6.36 -18.46
C CYS A 139 -12.53 5.57 -19.47
N ASP A 140 -13.77 5.97 -19.76
CA ASP A 140 -14.63 5.29 -20.77
C ASP A 140 -14.17 5.61 -22.21
N ASP A 141 -13.37 6.66 -22.41
CA ASP A 141 -12.80 7.05 -23.70
C ASP A 141 -11.59 6.17 -24.10
N MET A 142 -11.12 5.31 -23.21
CA MET A 142 -10.00 4.40 -23.48
C MET A 142 -10.37 3.34 -24.52
N ASP A 143 -9.43 3.04 -25.43
CA ASP A 143 -9.59 1.95 -26.41
C ASP A 143 -9.58 0.58 -25.74
N MET A 144 -10.75 0.02 -25.47
CA MET A 144 -10.94 -1.30 -24.84
C MET A 144 -10.81 -2.47 -25.83
N SER A 145 -10.54 -2.23 -27.12
CA SER A 145 -10.40 -3.27 -28.15
C SER A 145 -9.18 -4.17 -27.91
N LYS A 146 -8.14 -3.63 -27.32
CA LYS A 146 -6.92 -4.36 -26.99
C LYS A 146 -7.02 -4.97 -25.59
N ARG A 147 -6.73 -6.26 -25.43
CA ARG A 147 -6.72 -6.98 -24.14
C ARG A 147 -5.54 -6.61 -23.23
N LYS A 148 -4.93 -5.45 -23.40
CA LYS A 148 -3.86 -4.96 -22.52
C LYS A 148 -4.48 -4.20 -21.35
N ALA A 149 -3.93 -4.37 -20.16
CA ALA A 149 -4.34 -3.59 -18.98
C ALA A 149 -4.23 -2.09 -19.25
N LYS A 150 -5.27 -1.34 -18.87
CA LYS A 150 -5.40 0.11 -19.08
C LYS A 150 -5.24 0.87 -17.77
N ILE A 151 -5.90 0.38 -16.75
CA ILE A 151 -5.79 0.93 -15.40
C ILE A 151 -5.28 -0.15 -14.44
N LYS A 152 -4.68 0.30 -13.36
CA LYS A 152 -4.30 -0.52 -12.21
C LYS A 152 -4.93 0.07 -10.95
N VAL A 153 -5.53 -0.76 -10.13
CA VAL A 153 -6.00 -0.40 -8.80
C VAL A 153 -5.11 -1.08 -7.78
N THR A 154 -4.46 -0.27 -6.94
CA THR A 154 -3.63 -0.73 -5.82
C THR A 154 -4.37 -0.42 -4.52
N VAL A 155 -4.46 -1.40 -3.64
CA VAL A 155 -5.15 -1.25 -2.34
C VAL A 155 -4.24 -1.73 -1.23
N THR A 156 -4.13 -0.92 -0.18
CA THR A 156 -3.43 -1.28 1.06
C THR A 156 -4.31 -0.92 2.24
N CYS A 157 -4.57 -1.91 3.10
CA CYS A 157 -5.29 -1.71 4.35
C CYS A 157 -4.40 -2.16 5.51
N VAL A 158 -4.23 -1.29 6.50
CA VAL A 158 -3.51 -1.59 7.74
C VAL A 158 -4.49 -1.55 8.91
N THR A 159 -4.37 -2.47 9.85
CA THR A 159 -5.25 -2.58 11.02
C THR A 159 -4.46 -2.52 12.31
N GLN A 160 -5.06 -1.94 13.35
CA GLN A 160 -4.58 -2.01 14.73
C GLN A 160 -5.18 -3.23 15.43
N SER A 161 -4.89 -4.41 14.90
CA SER A 161 -5.44 -5.65 15.43
C SER A 161 -4.93 -5.92 16.84
N PRO A 162 -5.80 -6.40 17.75
CA PRO A 162 -5.39 -6.81 19.09
C PRO A 162 -4.36 -7.93 19.04
N ILE A 163 -3.46 -7.91 20.00
CA ILE A 163 -2.45 -8.96 20.18
C ILE A 163 -2.60 -9.60 21.56
N ASP A 164 -2.36 -10.90 21.62
CA ASP A 164 -2.28 -11.66 22.85
C ASP A 164 -0.93 -12.36 22.92
N SER A 165 -0.04 -11.84 23.75
CA SER A 165 1.34 -12.34 23.86
C SER A 165 1.44 -13.75 24.44
N GLU A 166 0.39 -14.23 25.12
CA GLU A 166 0.39 -15.56 25.73
C GLU A 166 0.13 -16.67 24.70
N LYS A 167 -0.38 -16.32 23.51
CA LYS A 167 -0.74 -17.29 22.46
C LYS A 167 0.39 -17.66 21.50
N GLY A 168 1.63 -17.35 21.83
CA GLY A 168 2.79 -17.74 21.06
C GLY A 168 2.70 -17.30 19.58
N THR A 169 2.69 -18.23 18.63
CA THR A 169 2.57 -17.93 17.20
C THR A 169 1.20 -17.37 16.80
N ASP A 170 0.19 -17.58 17.62
CA ASP A 170 -1.20 -17.18 17.41
C ASP A 170 -1.55 -15.84 18.07
N TYR A 171 -0.54 -15.05 18.40
CA TYR A 171 -0.68 -13.79 19.12
C TYR A 171 -1.56 -12.73 18.44
N LEU A 172 -1.65 -12.73 17.09
CA LEU A 172 -2.53 -11.79 16.38
C LEU A 172 -3.98 -12.26 16.45
N GLN A 173 -4.86 -11.41 16.99
CA GLN A 173 -6.24 -11.79 17.29
C GLN A 173 -7.26 -11.42 16.22
N ALA A 174 -6.88 -10.55 15.24
CA ALA A 174 -7.74 -10.19 14.14
C ALA A 174 -6.95 -9.89 12.87
N TYR A 175 -7.60 -10.03 11.71
CA TYR A 175 -7.10 -9.61 10.41
C TYR A 175 -8.26 -9.16 9.52
N VAL A 176 -7.97 -8.40 8.47
CA VAL A 176 -8.96 -7.91 7.50
C VAL A 176 -8.75 -8.58 6.16
N ASN A 177 -9.84 -9.03 5.54
CA ASN A 177 -9.89 -9.34 4.11
C ASN A 177 -10.53 -8.17 3.37
N ALA A 178 -10.11 -7.97 2.12
CA ALA A 178 -10.71 -6.99 1.23
C ALA A 178 -11.14 -7.66 -0.08
N SER A 179 -12.27 -7.21 -0.61
CA SER A 179 -12.70 -7.49 -1.97
C SER A 179 -12.92 -6.19 -2.73
N ILE A 180 -12.65 -6.22 -4.03
CA ILE A 180 -12.92 -5.08 -4.92
C ILE A 180 -14.18 -5.34 -5.72
N HIS A 181 -15.07 -4.34 -5.71
CA HIS A 181 -16.31 -4.32 -6.48
C HIS A 181 -16.14 -3.27 -7.58
N SER A 182 -16.06 -3.74 -8.81
CA SER A 182 -15.78 -2.93 -10.00
C SER A 182 -16.89 -3.05 -11.03
N ILE A 183 -17.03 -2.06 -11.89
CA ILE A 183 -17.98 -2.11 -13.01
C ILE A 183 -17.23 -2.67 -14.22
N ASN A 184 -17.69 -3.84 -14.70
CA ASN A 184 -17.07 -4.46 -15.86
C ASN A 184 -17.45 -3.76 -17.18
N GLY A 185 -16.83 -4.16 -18.30
CA GLY A 185 -17.09 -3.57 -19.61
C GLY A 185 -18.53 -3.69 -20.12
N THR A 186 -19.40 -4.47 -19.45
CA THR A 186 -20.85 -4.56 -19.76
C THR A 186 -21.73 -3.74 -18.81
N GLY A 187 -21.12 -2.93 -17.93
CA GLY A 187 -21.84 -2.07 -16.98
C GLY A 187 -22.36 -2.79 -15.75
N LYS A 188 -21.94 -4.02 -15.49
CA LYS A 188 -22.36 -4.77 -14.31
C LYS A 188 -21.32 -4.67 -13.20
N MET A 189 -21.78 -4.46 -11.95
CA MET A 189 -20.96 -4.59 -10.78
C MET A 189 -20.51 -6.04 -10.62
N VAL A 190 -19.22 -6.27 -10.51
CA VAL A 190 -18.61 -7.59 -10.30
C VAL A 190 -17.69 -7.53 -9.09
N SER A 191 -17.74 -8.56 -8.26
CA SER A 191 -16.85 -8.71 -7.11
C SER A 191 -15.68 -9.62 -7.46
N SER A 192 -14.50 -9.24 -7.02
CA SER A 192 -13.32 -10.09 -7.06
C SER A 192 -12.58 -10.05 -5.72
N ASN A 193 -11.98 -11.19 -5.37
CA ASN A 193 -11.08 -11.32 -4.23
C ASN A 193 -9.66 -11.43 -4.77
N PRO A 194 -8.95 -10.30 -4.94
CA PRO A 194 -7.59 -10.32 -5.45
C PRO A 194 -6.70 -11.12 -4.50
N SER A 195 -5.82 -11.94 -5.05
CA SER A 195 -4.74 -12.51 -4.26
C SER A 195 -3.76 -11.40 -3.95
N GLU A 196 -3.23 -11.42 -2.73
CA GLU A 196 -2.17 -10.49 -2.38
C GLU A 196 -0.95 -10.69 -3.26
N THR A 197 -0.40 -9.59 -3.73
CA THR A 197 0.76 -9.56 -4.63
C THR A 197 2.03 -10.06 -3.95
N ASP A 198 2.07 -9.97 -2.64
CA ASP A 198 3.27 -10.22 -1.85
C ASP A 198 3.27 -11.55 -1.06
N GLY A 199 2.34 -12.46 -1.39
CA GLY A 199 2.29 -13.81 -0.77
C GLY A 199 1.97 -13.81 0.72
N ARG A 200 1.01 -12.97 1.14
CA ARG A 200 0.55 -12.81 2.53
C ARG A 200 0.29 -14.11 3.25
N LYS A 201 0.68 -14.16 4.51
CA LYS A 201 0.14 -15.10 5.50
C LYS A 201 -1.23 -14.60 5.96
N LYS A 202 -2.21 -15.51 6.08
CA LYS A 202 -3.60 -15.20 6.43
C LYS A 202 -3.73 -14.25 7.65
N TRP A 203 -2.91 -14.43 8.66
CA TRP A 203 -2.89 -13.61 9.88
C TRP A 203 -1.82 -12.53 9.78
N ASP A 204 -2.18 -11.36 9.24
CA ASP A 204 -1.33 -10.17 9.15
C ASP A 204 -2.12 -8.91 9.45
N THR A 205 -1.45 -7.86 9.90
CA THR A 205 -2.04 -6.54 10.18
C THR A 205 -2.17 -5.67 8.93
N CYS A 206 -1.61 -6.10 7.83
CA CYS A 206 -1.70 -5.36 6.57
C CYS A 206 -2.14 -6.27 5.43
N PHE A 207 -2.99 -5.77 4.60
CA PHE A 207 -3.47 -6.37 3.37
C PHE A 207 -3.08 -5.47 2.20
N HIS A 208 -2.46 -6.02 1.15
CA HIS A 208 -2.01 -5.29 -0.02
C HIS A 208 -2.24 -6.10 -1.28
N PHE A 209 -2.82 -5.49 -2.31
CA PHE A 209 -2.94 -6.09 -3.63
C PHE A 209 -2.91 -5.06 -4.75
N GLU A 210 -2.55 -5.50 -5.94
CA GLU A 210 -2.64 -4.76 -7.19
C GLU A 210 -3.48 -5.55 -8.19
N THR A 211 -4.43 -4.87 -8.82
CA THR A 211 -5.29 -5.48 -9.82
C THR A 211 -5.30 -4.64 -11.10
N PRO A 212 -4.79 -5.19 -12.20
CA PRO A 212 -4.88 -4.54 -13.51
C PRO A 212 -6.23 -4.84 -14.18
N TYR A 213 -6.80 -3.85 -14.84
CA TYR A 213 -8.04 -3.94 -15.60
C TYR A 213 -7.84 -3.60 -17.06
N SER A 214 -8.38 -4.44 -17.96
CA SER A 214 -8.35 -4.25 -19.42
C SER A 214 -9.72 -3.94 -20.01
N SER A 215 -10.80 -4.18 -19.25
CA SER A 215 -12.18 -3.90 -19.67
C SER A 215 -13.01 -3.56 -18.43
N PHE A 216 -13.55 -2.36 -18.42
CA PHE A 216 -14.27 -1.78 -17.27
C PHE A 216 -15.11 -0.59 -17.75
N GLN A 217 -15.93 -0.04 -16.85
CA GLN A 217 -16.63 1.24 -17.03
C GLN A 217 -16.38 2.15 -15.83
N SER A 218 -16.49 3.44 -16.06
CA SER A 218 -16.44 4.48 -15.03
C SER A 218 -17.58 4.35 -14.02
N GLY A 219 -17.45 5.02 -12.89
CA GLY A 219 -18.47 5.09 -11.86
C GLY A 219 -17.94 4.86 -10.46
N ASP A 220 -18.86 4.61 -9.55
CA ASP A 220 -18.54 4.34 -8.15
C ASP A 220 -18.11 2.87 -8.00
N TRP A 221 -16.82 2.67 -7.75
CA TRP A 221 -16.27 1.37 -7.36
C TRP A 221 -16.15 1.29 -5.85
N GLU A 222 -16.07 0.08 -5.30
CA GLU A 222 -16.08 -0.12 -3.85
C GLU A 222 -14.98 -1.09 -3.42
N ILE A 223 -14.37 -0.82 -2.27
CA ILE A 223 -13.60 -1.79 -1.51
C ILE A 223 -14.46 -2.22 -0.32
N TRP A 224 -14.73 -3.51 -0.24
CA TRP A 224 -15.41 -4.09 0.91
C TRP A 224 -14.39 -4.71 1.83
N LEU A 225 -14.40 -4.29 3.09
CA LEU A 225 -13.53 -4.79 4.14
C LEU A 225 -14.34 -5.67 5.09
N GLU A 226 -13.80 -6.84 5.41
CA GLU A 226 -14.40 -7.79 6.32
C GLU A 226 -13.40 -8.18 7.40
N LEU A 227 -13.79 -7.99 8.67
CA LEU A 227 -12.98 -8.34 9.82
C LEU A 227 -13.17 -9.81 10.18
N HIS A 228 -12.07 -10.53 10.29
CA HIS A 228 -11.99 -11.87 10.84
C HIS A 228 -11.19 -11.86 12.13
N SER A 229 -11.71 -12.53 13.16
CA SER A 229 -11.03 -12.53 14.45
C SER A 229 -11.10 -13.90 15.13
N ARG A 230 -10.25 -14.09 16.12
CA ARG A 230 -10.29 -15.21 17.05
C ARG A 230 -11.41 -15.02 18.07
N TYR A 231 -11.69 -16.05 18.87
CA TYR A 231 -12.82 -16.08 19.79
C TYR A 231 -12.78 -15.03 20.89
N ASP A 232 -11.58 -14.59 21.28
CA ASP A 232 -11.42 -13.63 22.40
C ASP A 232 -11.75 -12.17 21.99
N VAL A 233 -11.89 -11.90 20.69
CA VAL A 233 -12.35 -10.60 20.20
C VAL A 233 -13.87 -10.60 20.15
N THR A 234 -14.52 -9.76 20.94
CA THR A 234 -15.98 -9.66 20.96
C THR A 234 -16.51 -9.06 19.66
N ASP A 235 -17.80 -9.30 19.38
CA ASP A 235 -18.42 -8.83 18.15
C ASP A 235 -18.58 -7.30 18.12
N GLU A 236 -18.63 -6.67 19.28
CA GLU A 236 -18.73 -5.22 19.47
C GLU A 236 -17.38 -4.50 19.49
N GLN A 237 -16.29 -5.25 19.61
CA GLN A 237 -14.95 -4.63 19.68
C GLN A 237 -14.57 -3.97 18.38
N ASP A 238 -14.49 -2.66 18.41
CA ASP A 238 -14.02 -1.87 17.28
C ASP A 238 -12.50 -1.96 17.12
N ILE A 239 -12.07 -2.19 15.88
CA ILE A 239 -10.66 -2.25 15.48
C ILE A 239 -10.43 -1.14 14.47
N ALA A 240 -9.45 -0.27 14.76
CA ALA A 240 -9.08 0.80 13.86
C ALA A 240 -8.41 0.25 12.59
N TYR A 241 -8.74 0.83 11.45
CA TYR A 241 -8.10 0.57 10.17
C TYR A 241 -7.79 1.85 9.42
N SER A 242 -6.81 1.77 8.53
CA SER A 242 -6.51 2.80 7.55
C SER A 242 -6.33 2.16 6.18
N LEU A 243 -6.77 2.85 5.14
CA LEU A 243 -6.88 2.36 3.78
C LEU A 243 -6.33 3.38 2.80
N ALA A 244 -5.49 2.93 1.88
CA ALA A 244 -5.05 3.66 0.72
C ALA A 244 -5.51 2.92 -0.55
N ILE A 245 -6.10 3.65 -1.49
CA ILE A 245 -6.56 3.13 -2.79
C ILE A 245 -5.96 4.01 -3.86
N THR A 246 -5.13 3.46 -4.73
CA THR A 246 -4.58 4.17 -5.89
C THR A 246 -5.21 3.66 -7.17
N VAL A 247 -5.66 4.60 -8.00
CA VAL A 247 -6.03 4.35 -9.39
C VAL A 247 -4.94 4.95 -10.28
N GLU A 248 -4.39 4.15 -11.15
CA GLU A 248 -3.30 4.53 -12.07
C GLU A 248 -3.67 4.21 -13.51
N ASP A 249 -3.54 5.18 -14.40
CA ASP A 249 -3.61 4.99 -15.85
C ASP A 249 -2.26 4.46 -16.37
N LEU A 250 -2.27 3.21 -16.81
CA LEU A 250 -1.08 2.53 -17.35
C LEU A 250 -0.73 2.98 -18.79
N THR A 251 -1.62 3.72 -19.44
CA THR A 251 -1.37 4.27 -20.78
C THR A 251 -0.68 5.62 -20.71
N GLN A 252 -0.80 6.32 -19.58
CA GLN A 252 -0.30 7.67 -19.35
C GLN A 252 -0.92 8.73 -20.30
N GLU A 253 -2.11 8.46 -20.81
CA GLU A 253 -2.81 9.32 -21.77
C GLU A 253 -3.86 10.21 -21.11
N LEU A 254 -4.33 9.84 -19.89
CA LEU A 254 -5.40 10.51 -19.19
C LEU A 254 -4.90 11.42 -18.07
N ASN A 255 -5.61 12.52 -17.88
CA ASN A 255 -5.49 13.34 -16.68
C ASN A 255 -6.55 12.88 -15.65
N LEU A 256 -6.24 11.79 -14.93
CA LEU A 256 -7.12 11.22 -13.91
C LEU A 256 -7.34 12.19 -12.75
N TYR A 257 -6.29 12.90 -12.32
CA TYR A 257 -6.34 13.76 -11.15
C TYR A 257 -7.39 14.87 -11.31
N ASP A 258 -7.29 15.66 -12.37
CA ASP A 258 -8.23 16.76 -12.62
C ASP A 258 -9.65 16.24 -12.87
N SER A 259 -9.78 15.10 -13.58
CA SER A 259 -11.08 14.49 -13.84
C SER A 259 -11.77 14.03 -12.56
N ILE A 260 -11.02 13.38 -11.66
CA ILE A 260 -11.55 12.96 -10.36
C ILE A 260 -11.91 14.17 -9.50
N VAL A 261 -11.05 15.20 -9.46
CA VAL A 261 -11.35 16.44 -8.72
C VAL A 261 -12.61 17.10 -9.22
N ALA A 262 -12.82 17.18 -10.54
CA ALA A 262 -13.99 17.78 -11.14
C ALA A 262 -15.27 16.96 -10.86
N GLU A 263 -15.21 15.64 -10.97
CA GLU A 263 -16.38 14.77 -10.81
C GLU A 263 -16.72 14.44 -9.35
N ALA A 264 -15.71 14.40 -8.46
CA ALA A 264 -15.87 14.03 -7.06
C ALA A 264 -16.44 15.14 -6.16
N GLN A 265 -16.67 16.35 -6.68
CA GLN A 265 -17.12 17.50 -5.91
C GLN A 265 -18.36 17.17 -5.05
N GLY A 266 -18.14 17.03 -3.73
CA GLY A 266 -19.19 16.79 -2.74
C GLY A 266 -19.72 15.36 -2.63
N ARG A 267 -19.23 14.40 -3.43
CA ARG A 267 -19.74 13.02 -3.43
C ARG A 267 -19.12 12.08 -2.37
N PHE A 268 -17.88 12.35 -1.95
CA PHE A 268 -17.14 11.45 -1.05
C PHE A 268 -16.60 12.20 0.17
N PRO A 269 -17.45 12.60 1.14
CA PRO A 269 -17.00 13.34 2.31
C PRO A 269 -16.07 12.52 3.24
N ALA A 270 -16.14 11.18 3.17
CA ALA A 270 -15.35 10.29 4.00
C ALA A 270 -14.01 9.86 3.37
N VAL A 271 -13.83 10.07 2.06
CA VAL A 271 -12.60 9.71 1.36
C VAL A 271 -11.82 10.98 1.06
N GLN A 272 -10.73 11.16 1.78
CA GLN A 272 -9.83 12.29 1.55
C GLN A 272 -8.93 11.96 0.37
N MET A 273 -8.99 12.75 -0.69
CA MET A 273 -7.96 12.70 -1.73
C MET A 273 -6.69 13.32 -1.17
N VAL A 274 -5.58 12.63 -1.35
CA VAL A 274 -4.27 13.23 -1.04
C VAL A 274 -4.03 14.34 -2.05
N ARG A 275 -4.35 15.58 -1.66
CA ARG A 275 -3.93 16.78 -2.40
C ARG A 275 -2.45 17.01 -2.14
N LEU A 276 -1.63 16.13 -2.64
CA LEU A 276 -0.21 16.37 -2.61
C LEU A 276 0.12 17.21 -3.86
N PRO A 277 1.02 18.20 -3.72
CA PRO A 277 1.34 19.07 -4.83
C PRO A 277 1.80 18.22 -6.02
N VAL A 278 1.17 18.44 -7.17
CA VAL A 278 1.61 17.85 -8.43
C VAL A 278 3.03 18.35 -8.68
N ARG A 279 3.99 17.46 -8.68
CA ARG A 279 5.36 17.81 -9.09
C ARG A 279 5.33 17.99 -10.60
N THR A 280 5.44 19.25 -11.06
CA THR A 280 5.62 19.62 -12.48
C THR A 280 6.99 19.20 -12.97
#